data_e0f3247e242c9a84e39463a46c41464c
#
_entry.id   e0f3247e242c9a84e39463a46c41464c
#
_cell.length_a   1.000
_cell.length_b   1.000
_cell.length_c   1.000
_cell.angle_alpha   90.00
_cell.angle_beta   90.00
_cell.angle_gamma   90.00
#
_symmetry.space_group_name_H-M   'P 1'
#
loop_
_entity.id
_entity.type
_entity.pdbx_description
1 polymer ?
#
loop_
_entity_poly.entity_id
_entity_poly.type
_entity_poly.pdbx_seq_one_letter_code
_entity_poly.pdbx_strand_id
1 'polypeptide(L)'
;MKRLLLAMMFVLSLLAIPAMADSDNYDFDNVYVNGINLDDATVYVERGENVDIYVYFTGTGDTTDVNVKAWIGGYEYDNVQATSGMFDVEDGISYRQKLSLELPEDLNAEQEYTLYVEIYDDVDSETYTADLLVSRERHLLSIVDVLTEDVDAGDYTTVTVRLSDMGDHKEEDIKVTVSVPELGIEKSTFLDELTSDEIDNEDEESSEDVSLTFQIPECAENGEYEVDVTVEYNNGYSSLEESTSLSVEAQQH
;
A
#
# COMPACT_ATOMS: atom_id res chain seq x y z
N MET A 1 -54.97 -11.47 36.04
CA MET A 1 -53.90 -12.35 35.60
C MET A 1 -53.81 -12.24 34.07
N LYS A 2 -53.01 -11.31 33.59
CA LYS A 2 -52.82 -11.09 32.17
C LYS A 2 -51.55 -11.82 31.75
N ARG A 3 -51.67 -12.83 30.90
CA ARG A 3 -50.56 -13.59 30.34
C ARG A 3 -49.94 -12.76 29.21
N LEU A 4 -48.71 -12.32 29.43
CA LEU A 4 -47.89 -11.64 28.45
C LEU A 4 -47.26 -12.70 27.54
N LEU A 5 -47.72 -12.78 26.30
CA LEU A 5 -47.07 -13.59 25.24
C LEU A 5 -45.91 -12.80 24.67
N LEU A 6 -44.67 -13.20 25.00
CA LEU A 6 -43.44 -12.69 24.43
C LEU A 6 -43.23 -13.39 23.09
N ALA A 7 -43.55 -12.70 22.01
CA ALA A 7 -43.21 -13.17 20.65
C ALA A 7 -41.72 -12.95 20.42
N MET A 8 -40.94 -14.03 20.46
CA MET A 8 -39.54 -14.06 20.12
C MET A 8 -39.43 -14.05 18.58
N MET A 9 -39.17 -12.86 18.04
CA MET A 9 -38.97 -12.63 16.63
C MET A 9 -37.53 -13.11 16.29
N PHE A 10 -37.43 -14.33 15.77
CA PHE A 10 -36.19 -14.86 15.19
C PHE A 10 -35.95 -14.10 13.90
N VAL A 11 -35.04 -13.14 13.91
CA VAL A 11 -34.48 -12.54 12.69
C VAL A 11 -33.53 -13.57 12.07
N LEU A 12 -34.04 -14.31 11.10
CA LEU A 12 -33.23 -15.15 10.23
C LEU A 12 -32.48 -14.20 9.30
N SER A 13 -31.23 -13.85 9.62
CA SER A 13 -30.32 -13.25 8.66
C SER A 13 -30.06 -14.28 7.58
N LEU A 14 -30.72 -14.14 6.43
CA LEU A 14 -30.27 -14.81 5.22
C LEU A 14 -28.88 -14.23 4.89
N LEU A 15 -27.85 -15.01 5.18
CA LEU A 15 -26.59 -14.90 4.50
C LEU A 15 -26.92 -15.17 3.02
N ALA A 16 -26.97 -14.13 2.21
CA ALA A 16 -26.98 -14.26 0.78
C ALA A 16 -25.58 -14.79 0.40
N ILE A 17 -25.46 -16.08 0.30
CA ILE A 17 -24.35 -16.71 -0.42
C ILE A 17 -24.54 -16.21 -1.87
N PRO A 18 -23.57 -15.48 -2.47
CA PRO A 18 -23.66 -15.16 -3.87
C PRO A 18 -23.82 -16.50 -4.60
N ALA A 19 -24.91 -16.67 -5.31
CA ALA A 19 -25.06 -17.79 -6.22
C ALA A 19 -23.98 -17.58 -7.26
N MET A 20 -22.98 -18.48 -7.32
CA MET A 20 -22.10 -18.56 -8.46
C MET A 20 -23.02 -18.82 -9.66
N ALA A 21 -23.08 -17.86 -10.57
CA ALA A 21 -23.73 -18.05 -11.83
C ALA A 21 -22.82 -19.00 -12.61
N ASP A 22 -23.29 -20.21 -12.83
CA ASP A 22 -22.62 -21.19 -13.68
C ASP A 22 -22.79 -20.69 -15.11
N SER A 23 -21.69 -20.41 -15.82
CA SER A 23 -21.72 -19.91 -17.18
C SER A 23 -21.93 -21.04 -18.17
N ASP A 24 -22.72 -20.77 -19.21
CA ASP A 24 -22.86 -21.70 -20.32
C ASP A 24 -21.71 -21.59 -21.36
N ASN A 25 -20.88 -20.55 -21.28
CA ASN A 25 -19.89 -20.21 -22.32
C ASN A 25 -18.44 -20.38 -21.90
N TYR A 26 -18.12 -20.39 -20.60
CA TYR A 26 -16.74 -20.56 -20.10
C TYR A 26 -16.69 -21.35 -18.80
N ASP A 27 -15.56 -22.05 -18.61
CA ASP A 27 -15.24 -22.82 -17.40
C ASP A 27 -13.82 -22.50 -16.95
N PHE A 28 -13.62 -22.11 -15.69
CA PHE A 28 -12.30 -21.85 -15.12
C PHE A 28 -11.52 -23.16 -14.99
N ASP A 29 -10.31 -23.18 -15.56
CA ASP A 29 -9.38 -24.28 -15.38
C ASP A 29 -8.47 -24.05 -14.17
N ASN A 30 -7.83 -22.87 -14.08
CA ASN A 30 -6.92 -22.48 -13.00
C ASN A 30 -6.72 -20.96 -12.95
N VAL A 31 -6.53 -20.44 -11.74
CA VAL A 31 -6.10 -19.06 -11.51
C VAL A 31 -4.80 -19.04 -10.72
N TYR A 32 -3.81 -18.32 -11.23
CA TYR A 32 -2.50 -18.16 -10.58
C TYR A 32 -2.28 -16.71 -10.20
N VAL A 33 -1.73 -16.49 -9.03
CA VAL A 33 -1.26 -15.18 -8.54
C VAL A 33 0.24 -15.30 -8.27
N ASN A 34 1.06 -14.46 -8.91
CA ASN A 34 2.52 -14.51 -8.82
C ASN A 34 3.11 -15.92 -9.04
N GLY A 35 2.44 -16.73 -9.87
CA GLY A 35 2.85 -18.11 -10.20
C GLY A 35 2.38 -19.18 -9.22
N ILE A 36 1.63 -18.82 -8.19
CA ILE A 36 1.03 -19.76 -7.22
C ILE A 36 -0.41 -20.03 -7.64
N ASN A 37 -0.79 -21.32 -7.74
CA ASN A 37 -2.17 -21.71 -8.02
C ASN A 37 -3.04 -21.48 -6.78
N LEU A 38 -4.14 -20.76 -6.95
CA LEU A 38 -5.06 -20.41 -5.86
C LEU A 38 -5.86 -21.60 -5.31
N ASP A 39 -6.02 -22.66 -6.08
CA ASP A 39 -6.66 -23.91 -5.62
C ASP A 39 -5.75 -24.73 -4.69
N ASP A 40 -4.42 -24.54 -4.81
CA ASP A 40 -3.44 -25.34 -4.07
C ASP A 40 -2.94 -24.66 -2.79
N ALA A 41 -2.94 -23.32 -2.75
CA ALA A 41 -2.36 -22.55 -1.64
C ALA A 41 -2.96 -21.15 -1.49
N THR A 42 -3.02 -20.68 -0.26
CA THR A 42 -3.29 -19.27 0.05
C THR A 42 -2.12 -18.41 -0.41
N VAL A 43 -2.42 -17.31 -1.08
CA VAL A 43 -1.41 -16.40 -1.63
C VAL A 43 -1.24 -15.19 -0.72
N TYR A 44 0.02 -14.88 -0.42
CA TYR A 44 0.44 -13.67 0.26
C TYR A 44 0.99 -12.70 -0.78
N VAL A 45 0.58 -11.44 -0.67
CA VAL A 45 1.04 -10.33 -1.51
C VAL A 45 1.48 -9.16 -0.62
N GLU A 46 2.37 -8.31 -1.13
CA GLU A 46 2.84 -7.14 -0.40
C GLU A 46 2.10 -5.88 -0.84
N ARG A 47 2.03 -4.88 0.03
CA ARG A 47 1.49 -3.55 -0.28
C ARG A 47 2.32 -2.89 -1.38
N GLY A 48 1.69 -2.09 -2.22
CA GLY A 48 2.37 -1.39 -3.31
C GLY A 48 2.94 -2.30 -4.40
N GLU A 49 2.74 -3.63 -4.29
CA GLU A 49 3.23 -4.61 -5.26
C GLU A 49 2.34 -4.64 -6.50
N ASN A 50 2.96 -4.91 -7.66
CA ASN A 50 2.24 -5.31 -8.87
C ASN A 50 2.06 -6.82 -8.90
N VAL A 51 0.81 -7.26 -8.76
CA VAL A 51 0.45 -8.68 -8.72
C VAL A 51 0.11 -9.18 -10.12
N ASP A 52 0.85 -10.16 -10.60
CA ASP A 52 0.57 -10.84 -11.87
C ASP A 52 -0.45 -11.95 -11.70
N ILE A 53 -1.61 -11.82 -12.35
CA ILE A 53 -2.71 -12.79 -12.33
C ILE A 53 -2.78 -13.47 -13.70
N TYR A 54 -2.67 -14.80 -13.70
CA TYR A 54 -2.86 -15.61 -14.90
C TYR A 54 -4.15 -16.43 -14.76
N VAL A 55 -5.07 -16.20 -15.69
CA VAL A 55 -6.36 -16.86 -15.74
C VAL A 55 -6.37 -17.86 -16.89
N TYR A 56 -6.55 -19.13 -16.57
CA TYR A 56 -6.72 -20.21 -17.53
C TYR A 56 -8.17 -20.66 -17.51
N PHE A 57 -8.77 -20.78 -18.67
CA PHE A 57 -10.15 -21.20 -18.82
C PHE A 57 -10.38 -21.85 -20.18
N THR A 58 -11.44 -22.63 -20.29
CA THR A 58 -11.86 -23.29 -21.52
C THR A 58 -13.21 -22.74 -21.96
N GLY A 59 -13.34 -22.42 -23.24
CA GLY A 59 -14.63 -22.10 -23.86
C GLY A 59 -15.54 -23.31 -23.89
N THR A 60 -16.78 -23.15 -23.43
CA THR A 60 -17.84 -24.18 -23.47
C THR A 60 -18.95 -23.78 -24.45
N GLY A 61 -18.81 -22.62 -25.08
CA GLY A 61 -19.65 -22.11 -26.15
C GLY A 61 -18.92 -21.09 -27.00
N ASP A 62 -19.45 -20.77 -28.20
CA ASP A 62 -18.93 -19.72 -29.06
C ASP A 62 -19.51 -18.36 -28.63
N THR A 63 -18.66 -17.43 -28.25
CA THR A 63 -19.09 -16.05 -27.89
C THR A 63 -18.06 -15.02 -28.29
N THR A 64 -18.48 -13.75 -28.43
CA THR A 64 -17.64 -12.62 -28.84
C THR A 64 -17.60 -11.55 -27.76
N ASP A 65 -16.61 -10.65 -27.88
CA ASP A 65 -16.47 -9.48 -26.98
C ASP A 65 -16.28 -9.86 -25.50
N VAL A 66 -15.62 -11.00 -25.24
CA VAL A 66 -15.32 -11.48 -23.90
C VAL A 66 -14.21 -10.68 -23.26
N ASN A 67 -14.36 -10.37 -21.98
CA ASN A 67 -13.33 -9.73 -21.15
C ASN A 67 -13.03 -10.59 -19.93
N VAL A 68 -11.82 -10.46 -19.40
CA VAL A 68 -11.45 -10.97 -18.08
C VAL A 68 -11.12 -9.77 -17.19
N LYS A 69 -11.70 -9.73 -16.00
CA LYS A 69 -11.51 -8.70 -15.00
C LYS A 69 -11.09 -9.32 -13.69
N ALA A 70 -10.14 -8.69 -13.01
CA ALA A 70 -9.78 -9.03 -11.63
C ALA A 70 -9.91 -7.78 -10.74
N TRP A 71 -10.38 -7.96 -9.50
CA TRP A 71 -10.46 -6.88 -8.51
C TRP A 71 -10.36 -7.42 -7.09
N ILE A 72 -10.05 -6.54 -6.14
CA ILE A 72 -10.03 -6.85 -4.72
C ILE A 72 -11.30 -6.31 -4.07
N GLY A 73 -12.01 -7.19 -3.35
CA GLY A 73 -13.12 -6.80 -2.47
C GLY A 73 -12.63 -6.57 -1.05
N GLY A 74 -13.29 -5.63 -0.37
CA GLY A 74 -12.99 -5.28 1.02
C GLY A 74 -12.12 -4.02 1.20
N TYR A 75 -11.63 -3.43 0.12
CA TYR A 75 -10.92 -2.15 0.15
C TYR A 75 -11.89 -0.97 -0.04
N GLU A 76 -11.82 0.04 0.86
CA GLU A 76 -12.85 1.09 0.95
C GLU A 76 -12.57 2.34 0.11
N TYR A 77 -11.29 2.59 -0.28
CA TYR A 77 -10.89 3.89 -0.81
C TYR A 77 -10.92 3.99 -2.33
N ASP A 78 -10.60 2.92 -3.05
CA ASP A 78 -10.57 2.94 -4.51
C ASP A 78 -10.92 1.57 -5.12
N ASN A 79 -11.20 1.54 -6.43
CA ASN A 79 -11.41 0.29 -7.14
C ASN A 79 -10.07 -0.26 -7.63
N VAL A 80 -9.47 -1.15 -6.86
CA VAL A 80 -8.29 -1.92 -7.27
C VAL A 80 -8.71 -2.98 -8.25
N GLN A 81 -8.52 -2.74 -9.56
CA GLN A 81 -8.99 -3.64 -10.62
C GLN A 81 -8.10 -3.60 -11.85
N ALA A 82 -8.06 -4.72 -12.56
CA ALA A 82 -7.44 -4.87 -13.87
C ALA A 82 -8.41 -5.57 -14.84
N THR A 83 -8.36 -5.22 -16.13
CA THR A 83 -9.24 -5.80 -17.16
C THR A 83 -8.42 -6.11 -18.40
N SER A 84 -8.71 -7.26 -19.06
CA SER A 84 -8.13 -7.62 -20.34
C SER A 84 -8.69 -6.74 -21.48
N GLY A 85 -8.11 -6.84 -22.66
CA GLY A 85 -8.80 -6.42 -23.87
C GLY A 85 -9.88 -7.43 -24.26
N MET A 86 -10.81 -7.01 -25.13
CA MET A 86 -11.86 -7.88 -25.69
C MET A 86 -11.27 -8.91 -26.63
N PHE A 87 -11.81 -10.12 -26.62
CA PHE A 87 -11.44 -11.24 -27.50
C PHE A 87 -12.63 -12.18 -27.72
N ASP A 88 -12.52 -13.06 -28.70
CA ASP A 88 -13.55 -14.04 -29.00
C ASP A 88 -13.20 -15.39 -28.37
N VAL A 89 -14.19 -16.14 -27.93
CA VAL A 89 -14.07 -17.48 -27.33
C VAL A 89 -14.80 -18.48 -28.22
N GLU A 90 -14.13 -19.62 -28.48
CA GLU A 90 -14.65 -20.74 -29.28
C GLU A 90 -14.82 -21.97 -28.37
N ASP A 91 -15.84 -22.75 -28.63
CA ASP A 91 -16.14 -24.02 -27.91
C ASP A 91 -14.95 -25.01 -27.96
N GLY A 92 -14.58 -25.56 -26.82
CA GLY A 92 -13.49 -26.52 -26.64
C GLY A 92 -12.07 -25.96 -26.74
N ILE A 93 -11.89 -24.64 -26.84
CA ILE A 93 -10.57 -23.99 -26.91
C ILE A 93 -10.17 -23.47 -25.52
N SER A 94 -8.92 -23.76 -25.12
CA SER A 94 -8.35 -23.24 -23.87
C SER A 94 -7.65 -21.90 -24.09
N TYR A 95 -7.89 -20.98 -23.19
CA TYR A 95 -7.38 -19.60 -23.20
C TYR A 95 -6.50 -19.33 -21.99
N ARG A 96 -5.61 -18.34 -22.14
CA ARG A 96 -4.82 -17.79 -21.05
C ARG A 96 -4.81 -16.26 -21.14
N GLN A 97 -5.30 -15.60 -20.10
CA GLN A 97 -5.21 -14.17 -19.96
C GLN A 97 -4.23 -13.78 -18.84
N LYS A 98 -3.47 -12.70 -19.04
CA LYS A 98 -2.62 -12.11 -18.03
C LYS A 98 -3.20 -10.75 -17.65
N LEU A 99 -3.41 -10.54 -16.35
CA LEU A 99 -3.76 -9.26 -15.76
C LEU A 99 -2.62 -8.83 -14.82
N SER A 100 -2.43 -7.53 -14.66
CA SER A 100 -1.52 -6.97 -13.65
C SER A 100 -2.34 -6.03 -12.77
N LEU A 101 -2.37 -6.33 -11.48
CA LEU A 101 -3.14 -5.59 -10.49
C LEU A 101 -2.15 -4.85 -9.59
N GLU A 102 -2.23 -3.51 -9.58
CA GLU A 102 -1.43 -2.66 -8.71
C GLU A 102 -2.11 -2.55 -7.35
N LEU A 103 -1.43 -3.02 -6.31
CA LEU A 103 -1.94 -2.96 -4.94
C LEU A 103 -1.61 -1.60 -4.31
N PRO A 104 -2.56 -0.96 -3.63
CA PRO A 104 -2.30 0.25 -2.86
C PRO A 104 -1.30 0.02 -1.72
N GLU A 105 -0.51 1.04 -1.40
CA GLU A 105 0.43 1.02 -0.27
C GLU A 105 -0.26 1.05 1.10
N ASP A 106 -1.50 1.53 1.14
CA ASP A 106 -2.31 1.69 2.36
C ASP A 106 -3.27 0.52 2.63
N LEU A 107 -3.09 -0.63 1.95
CA LEU A 107 -3.85 -1.84 2.27
C LEU A 107 -3.58 -2.26 3.72
N ASN A 108 -4.65 -2.55 4.46
CA ASN A 108 -4.52 -3.04 5.83
C ASN A 108 -4.14 -4.52 5.84
N ALA A 109 -2.95 -4.85 6.38
CA ALA A 109 -2.47 -6.23 6.46
C ALA A 109 -3.21 -7.10 7.48
N GLU A 110 -3.97 -6.50 8.41
CA GLU A 110 -4.82 -7.23 9.35
C GLU A 110 -6.19 -7.61 8.78
N GLN A 111 -6.52 -7.07 7.60
CA GLN A 111 -7.80 -7.34 6.95
C GLN A 111 -7.65 -8.46 5.91
N GLU A 112 -8.62 -9.37 5.92
CA GLU A 112 -8.75 -10.37 4.85
C GLU A 112 -9.40 -9.71 3.63
N TYR A 113 -8.77 -9.88 2.46
CA TYR A 113 -9.29 -9.42 1.18
C TYR A 113 -9.73 -10.61 0.35
N THR A 114 -10.69 -10.40 -0.53
CA THR A 114 -11.11 -11.40 -1.51
C THR A 114 -10.71 -10.94 -2.89
N LEU A 115 -9.90 -11.75 -3.59
CA LEU A 115 -9.65 -11.60 -5.00
C LEU A 115 -10.84 -12.18 -5.77
N TYR A 116 -11.42 -11.37 -6.65
CA TYR A 116 -12.42 -11.77 -7.61
C TYR A 116 -11.80 -11.78 -9.00
N VAL A 117 -12.07 -12.82 -9.75
CA VAL A 117 -11.73 -12.91 -11.17
C VAL A 117 -13.00 -13.27 -11.93
N GLU A 118 -13.40 -12.44 -12.87
CA GLU A 118 -14.63 -12.60 -13.66
C GLU A 118 -14.28 -12.69 -15.15
N ILE A 119 -14.84 -13.69 -15.82
CA ILE A 119 -14.89 -13.80 -17.28
C ILE A 119 -16.31 -13.40 -17.67
N TYR A 120 -16.47 -12.45 -18.56
CA TYR A 120 -17.80 -11.95 -18.91
C TYR A 120 -17.89 -11.44 -20.35
N ASP A 121 -19.10 -11.51 -20.91
CA ASP A 121 -19.56 -10.84 -22.12
C ASP A 121 -20.85 -10.05 -21.82
N ASP A 122 -21.57 -9.61 -22.84
CA ASP A 122 -22.83 -8.86 -22.70
C ASP A 122 -24.01 -9.70 -22.18
N VAL A 123 -23.88 -11.03 -22.15
CA VAL A 123 -24.98 -11.98 -21.91
C VAL A 123 -24.70 -12.85 -20.68
N ASP A 124 -23.44 -13.25 -20.48
CA ASP A 124 -23.05 -14.27 -19.52
C ASP A 124 -21.80 -13.88 -18.73
N SER A 125 -21.64 -14.43 -17.53
CA SER A 125 -20.44 -14.24 -16.72
C SER A 125 -20.19 -15.39 -15.77
N GLU A 126 -18.91 -15.66 -15.50
CA GLU A 126 -18.46 -16.59 -14.49
C GLU A 126 -17.44 -15.95 -13.58
N THR A 127 -17.55 -16.16 -12.27
CA THR A 127 -16.70 -15.53 -11.26
C THR A 127 -15.99 -16.57 -10.41
N TYR A 128 -14.67 -16.44 -10.34
CA TYR A 128 -13.79 -17.15 -9.43
C TYR A 128 -13.44 -16.27 -8.24
N THR A 129 -13.40 -16.84 -7.04
CA THR A 129 -13.06 -16.11 -5.81
C THR A 129 -12.01 -16.85 -5.00
N ALA A 130 -11.05 -16.11 -4.44
CA ALA A 130 -10.05 -16.67 -3.53
C ALA A 130 -9.67 -15.65 -2.45
N ASP A 131 -9.22 -16.15 -1.31
CA ASP A 131 -8.71 -15.31 -0.23
C ASP A 131 -7.31 -14.81 -0.60
N LEU A 132 -7.10 -13.50 -0.43
CA LEU A 132 -5.85 -12.81 -0.63
C LEU A 132 -5.39 -12.24 0.72
N LEU A 133 -4.24 -12.72 1.20
CA LEU A 133 -3.63 -12.21 2.42
C LEU A 133 -2.56 -11.18 2.05
N VAL A 134 -2.68 -10.00 2.65
CA VAL A 134 -1.70 -8.93 2.48
C VAL A 134 -0.67 -9.02 3.60
N SER A 135 0.61 -9.10 3.24
CA SER A 135 1.70 -9.01 4.20
C SER A 135 2.29 -7.59 4.20
N ARG A 136 2.83 -7.17 5.32
CA ARG A 136 3.66 -5.97 5.42
C ARG A 136 5.09 -6.30 5.06
N GLU A 137 5.82 -5.34 4.51
CA GLU A 137 7.27 -5.40 4.50
C GLU A 137 7.79 -5.44 5.94
N ARG A 138 8.81 -6.25 6.18
CA ARG A 138 9.37 -6.41 7.54
C ARG A 138 10.01 -5.12 8.05
N HIS A 139 10.73 -4.43 7.19
CA HIS A 139 11.49 -3.22 7.50
C HIS A 139 11.04 -2.10 6.56
N LEU A 140 10.08 -1.29 6.99
CA LEU A 140 9.51 -0.20 6.18
C LEU A 140 9.32 1.05 7.03
N LEU A 141 10.22 2.02 6.89
CA LEU A 141 10.01 3.38 7.39
C LEU A 141 9.44 4.27 6.28
N SER A 142 8.75 5.32 6.68
CA SER A 142 8.30 6.41 5.81
C SER A 142 8.72 7.76 6.40
N ILE A 143 9.17 8.68 5.54
CA ILE A 143 9.26 10.10 5.88
C ILE A 143 7.88 10.69 5.61
N VAL A 144 7.15 11.04 6.68
CA VAL A 144 5.78 11.58 6.60
C VAL A 144 5.80 13.05 6.23
N ASP A 145 6.77 13.81 6.77
CA ASP A 145 6.89 15.25 6.55
C ASP A 145 8.30 15.73 6.90
N VAL A 146 8.73 16.82 6.22
CA VAL A 146 9.97 17.55 6.52
C VAL A 146 9.63 19.03 6.67
N LEU A 147 9.73 19.52 7.91
CA LEU A 147 9.41 20.90 8.26
C LEU A 147 10.68 21.73 8.37
N THR A 148 10.67 22.89 7.72
CA THR A 148 11.71 23.91 7.78
C THR A 148 11.10 25.24 8.23
N GLU A 149 11.89 26.11 8.84
CA GLU A 149 11.48 27.46 9.22
C GLU A 149 12.36 28.49 8.53
N ASP A 150 11.75 29.59 8.04
CA ASP A 150 12.45 30.73 7.46
C ASP A 150 13.47 31.28 8.48
N VAL A 151 14.68 31.65 8.02
CA VAL A 151 15.77 32.01 8.91
C VAL A 151 16.65 33.14 8.34
N ASP A 152 17.17 33.99 9.20
CA ASP A 152 18.18 35.00 8.83
C ASP A 152 19.59 34.38 8.76
N ALA A 153 20.41 34.85 7.82
CA ALA A 153 21.82 34.48 7.74
C ALA A 153 22.53 34.80 9.06
N GLY A 154 23.29 33.84 9.61
CA GLY A 154 23.94 33.90 10.90
C GLY A 154 23.13 33.34 12.07
N ASP A 155 21.83 33.12 11.91
CA ASP A 155 20.95 32.58 12.95
C ASP A 155 20.86 31.05 12.90
N TYR A 156 20.22 30.48 13.92
CA TYR A 156 19.95 29.05 14.02
C TYR A 156 18.58 28.75 13.47
N THR A 157 18.48 27.64 12.70
CA THR A 157 17.21 27.05 12.27
C THR A 157 17.14 25.60 12.70
N THR A 158 15.94 25.04 12.68
CA THR A 158 15.68 23.62 12.98
C THR A 158 14.91 22.99 11.84
N VAL A 159 15.42 21.86 11.36
CA VAL A 159 14.69 20.98 10.46
C VAL A 159 14.11 19.85 11.28
N THR A 160 12.81 19.63 11.16
CA THR A 160 12.11 18.54 11.84
C THR A 160 11.64 17.54 10.81
N VAL A 161 12.08 16.30 10.97
CA VAL A 161 11.74 15.16 10.12
C VAL A 161 10.78 14.26 10.88
N ARG A 162 9.58 14.08 10.37
CA ARG A 162 8.59 13.15 10.93
C ARG A 162 8.74 11.81 10.26
N LEU A 163 9.04 10.78 11.07
CA LEU A 163 9.17 9.40 10.63
C LEU A 163 7.99 8.57 11.13
N SER A 164 7.61 7.56 10.37
CA SER A 164 6.64 6.55 10.79
C SER A 164 7.13 5.15 10.38
N ASP A 165 6.96 4.19 11.29
CA ASP A 165 7.21 2.78 11.01
C ASP A 165 5.92 2.15 10.47
N MET A 166 5.97 1.72 9.21
CA MET A 166 4.89 1.08 8.47
C MET A 166 5.16 -0.41 8.25
N GLY A 167 6.30 -0.92 8.74
CA GLY A 167 6.69 -2.31 8.69
C GLY A 167 5.96 -3.19 9.72
N ASP A 168 6.31 -4.47 9.76
CA ASP A 168 5.86 -5.42 10.80
C ASP A 168 6.91 -5.64 11.89
N HIS A 169 8.05 -4.95 11.81
CA HIS A 169 9.17 -5.11 12.71
C HIS A 169 9.65 -3.76 13.24
N LYS A 170 9.96 -3.72 14.54
CA LYS A 170 10.56 -2.55 15.18
C LYS A 170 11.89 -2.19 14.52
N GLU A 171 12.08 -0.91 14.21
CA GLU A 171 13.34 -0.36 13.73
C GLU A 171 14.15 0.25 14.88
N GLU A 172 15.44 -0.04 14.91
CA GLU A 172 16.39 0.43 15.93
C GLU A 172 17.56 1.16 15.26
N ASP A 173 18.21 2.07 16.00
CA ASP A 173 19.39 2.81 15.53
C ASP A 173 19.17 3.55 14.21
N ILE A 174 18.00 4.19 14.08
CA ILE A 174 17.62 4.94 12.87
C ILE A 174 18.47 6.21 12.79
N LYS A 175 19.28 6.33 11.72
CA LYS A 175 20.11 7.51 11.52
C LYS A 175 19.44 8.50 10.58
N VAL A 176 19.21 9.72 11.06
CA VAL A 176 18.66 10.84 10.27
C VAL A 176 19.78 11.82 9.98
N THR A 177 20.02 12.08 8.69
CA THR A 177 21.00 13.07 8.22
C THR A 177 20.27 14.15 7.44
N VAL A 178 20.53 15.41 7.79
CA VAL A 178 20.05 16.58 7.07
C VAL A 178 21.27 17.31 6.50
N SER A 179 21.23 17.63 5.22
CA SER A 179 22.26 18.41 4.55
C SER A 179 21.68 19.61 3.80
N VAL A 180 22.44 20.69 3.74
CA VAL A 180 22.22 21.84 2.86
C VAL A 180 23.49 22.04 2.05
N PRO A 181 23.60 21.35 0.89
CA PRO A 181 24.87 21.23 0.16
C PRO A 181 25.46 22.58 -0.27
N GLU A 182 24.60 23.53 -0.69
CA GLU A 182 25.01 24.85 -1.13
C GLU A 182 25.63 25.71 -0.01
N LEU A 183 25.25 25.43 1.25
CA LEU A 183 25.81 26.09 2.44
C LEU A 183 26.91 25.28 3.12
N GLY A 184 27.20 24.07 2.62
CA GLY A 184 28.19 23.15 3.19
C GLY A 184 27.81 22.64 4.57
N ILE A 185 26.51 22.55 4.87
CA ILE A 185 25.97 22.06 6.15
C ILE A 185 25.62 20.61 6.01
N GLU A 186 26.03 19.79 6.98
CA GLU A 186 25.60 18.41 7.15
C GLU A 186 25.51 18.11 8.65
N LYS A 187 24.40 17.53 9.09
CA LYS A 187 24.18 17.14 10.47
C LYS A 187 23.39 15.86 10.57
N SER A 188 23.79 14.98 11.48
CA SER A 188 23.12 13.70 11.71
C SER A 188 22.74 13.55 13.18
N THR A 189 21.69 12.78 13.43
CA THR A 189 21.29 12.32 14.76
C THR A 189 20.77 10.89 14.64
N PHE A 190 20.56 10.24 15.78
CA PHE A 190 19.98 8.90 15.85
C PHE A 190 18.67 8.98 16.62
N LEU A 191 17.70 8.23 16.15
CA LEU A 191 16.49 7.87 16.87
C LEU A 191 16.68 6.44 17.36
N ASP A 192 16.43 6.20 18.64
CA ASP A 192 16.75 4.93 19.30
C ASP A 192 15.89 3.80 18.74
N GLU A 193 14.57 4.02 18.62
CA GLU A 193 13.64 3.02 18.09
C GLU A 193 12.32 3.64 17.59
N LEU A 194 11.69 2.97 16.64
CA LEU A 194 10.29 3.14 16.26
C LEU A 194 9.64 1.75 16.21
N THR A 195 8.45 1.66 16.74
CA THR A 195 7.70 0.40 16.80
C THR A 195 6.66 0.39 15.68
N SER A 196 6.40 -0.78 15.11
CA SER A 196 5.30 -0.96 14.16
C SER A 196 3.97 -0.45 14.73
N ASP A 197 3.16 0.22 13.91
CA ASP A 197 1.83 0.74 14.28
C ASP A 197 0.82 -0.37 14.67
N GLU A 198 1.17 -1.67 14.42
CA GLU A 198 0.39 -2.83 14.85
C GLU A 198 0.71 -3.31 16.28
N ILE A 199 1.83 -2.89 16.85
CA ILE A 199 2.17 -3.23 18.22
C ILE A 199 1.42 -2.26 19.14
N ASP A 200 0.21 -2.64 19.53
CA ASP A 200 -0.65 -1.89 20.46
C ASP A 200 -0.03 -1.91 21.89
N ASN A 201 0.98 -1.07 22.06
CA ASN A 201 1.66 -0.90 23.34
C ASN A 201 1.57 0.59 23.70
N GLU A 202 0.87 0.95 24.79
CA GLU A 202 0.63 2.33 25.21
C GLU A 202 1.93 3.14 25.49
N ASP A 203 3.08 2.48 25.53
CA ASP A 203 4.39 3.07 25.84
C ASP A 203 5.35 3.17 24.61
N GLU A 204 4.97 2.69 23.44
CA GLU A 204 5.82 2.65 22.26
C GLU A 204 5.17 3.45 21.09
N GLU A 205 5.96 4.31 20.45
CA GLU A 205 5.46 5.19 19.38
C GLU A 205 5.83 4.64 17.99
N SER A 206 4.84 4.60 17.10
CA SER A 206 5.04 4.22 15.68
C SER A 206 5.45 5.40 14.81
N SER A 207 5.40 6.61 15.35
CA SER A 207 5.77 7.85 14.65
C SER A 207 6.44 8.83 15.59
N GLU A 208 7.56 9.44 15.16
CA GLU A 208 8.31 10.39 15.96
C GLU A 208 8.88 11.53 15.13
N ASP A 209 9.00 12.71 15.76
CA ASP A 209 9.59 13.91 15.19
C ASP A 209 11.08 14.04 15.59
N VAL A 210 11.97 13.91 14.61
CA VAL A 210 13.42 14.05 14.77
C VAL A 210 13.85 15.47 14.38
N SER A 211 14.39 16.24 15.33
CA SER A 211 14.77 17.64 15.11
C SER A 211 16.29 17.82 15.08
N LEU A 212 16.79 18.48 14.03
CA LEU A 212 18.20 18.83 13.85
C LEU A 212 18.34 20.35 13.75
N THR A 213 19.04 20.97 14.72
CA THR A 213 19.30 22.40 14.75
C THR A 213 20.72 22.72 14.28
N PHE A 214 20.88 23.65 13.36
CA PHE A 214 22.20 24.11 12.86
C PHE A 214 22.18 25.61 12.61
N GLN A 215 23.38 26.21 12.49
CA GLN A 215 23.53 27.63 12.23
C GLN A 215 23.74 27.87 10.74
N ILE A 216 23.03 28.85 10.18
CA ILE A 216 23.24 29.32 8.82
C ILE A 216 24.49 30.21 8.79
N PRO A 217 25.38 30.07 7.79
CA PRO A 217 26.52 30.96 7.65
C PRO A 217 26.11 32.44 7.52
N GLU A 218 26.84 33.36 8.20
CA GLU A 218 26.58 34.81 8.12
C GLU A 218 26.69 35.36 6.69
N CYS A 219 27.44 34.67 5.80
CA CYS A 219 27.64 35.04 4.41
C CYS A 219 26.62 34.40 3.45
N ALA A 220 25.58 33.70 3.95
CA ALA A 220 24.54 33.16 3.12
C ALA A 220 23.78 34.26 2.38
N GLU A 221 23.57 34.10 1.11
CA GLU A 221 22.82 35.03 0.27
C GLU A 221 21.30 34.79 0.49
N ASN A 222 20.51 35.82 0.18
CA ASN A 222 19.05 35.70 0.23
C ASN A 222 18.56 34.76 -0.84
N GLY A 223 17.81 33.69 -0.46
CA GLY A 223 17.29 32.71 -1.42
C GLY A 223 16.71 31.46 -0.78
N GLU A 224 16.23 30.58 -1.64
CA GLU A 224 15.79 29.24 -1.30
C GLU A 224 16.94 28.25 -1.49
N TYR A 225 17.21 27.46 -0.47
CA TYR A 225 18.26 26.44 -0.44
C TYR A 225 17.64 25.06 -0.36
N GLU A 226 18.13 24.12 -1.16
CA GLU A 226 17.70 22.72 -1.10
C GLU A 226 18.20 22.08 0.20
N VAL A 227 17.29 21.39 0.88
CA VAL A 227 17.55 20.61 2.09
C VAL A 227 17.31 19.17 1.76
N ASP A 228 18.37 18.37 1.79
CA ASP A 228 18.30 16.94 1.57
C ASP A 228 18.24 16.21 2.91
N VAL A 229 17.30 15.29 3.03
CA VAL A 229 17.13 14.41 4.18
C VAL A 229 17.41 12.99 3.75
N THR A 230 18.30 12.30 4.47
CA THR A 230 18.56 10.87 4.31
C THR A 230 18.29 10.16 5.63
N VAL A 231 17.50 9.09 5.57
CA VAL A 231 17.21 8.22 6.71
C VAL A 231 17.75 6.83 6.42
N GLU A 232 18.71 6.38 7.24
CA GLU A 232 19.30 5.02 7.16
C GLU A 232 18.75 4.18 8.32
N TYR A 233 18.24 2.98 8.03
CA TYR A 233 17.65 2.07 9.00
C TYR A 233 17.95 0.60 8.65
N ASN A 234 17.40 -0.37 9.38
CA ASN A 234 17.66 -1.78 9.16
C ASN A 234 19.19 -2.07 9.11
N ASN A 235 19.94 -1.58 10.11
CA ASN A 235 21.41 -1.70 10.19
C ASN A 235 22.15 -1.11 8.94
N GLY A 236 21.56 -0.10 8.27
CA GLY A 236 22.11 0.53 7.08
C GLY A 236 21.88 -0.23 5.77
N TYR A 237 21.02 -1.26 5.77
CA TYR A 237 20.63 -1.97 4.56
C TYR A 237 19.50 -1.27 3.79
N SER A 238 18.76 -0.39 4.47
CA SER A 238 17.65 0.38 3.89
C SER A 238 17.88 1.87 4.06
N SER A 239 17.45 2.67 3.10
CA SER A 239 17.53 4.13 3.16
C SER A 239 16.35 4.77 2.46
N LEU A 240 15.93 5.94 2.98
CA LEU A 240 14.97 6.85 2.39
C LEU A 240 15.63 8.18 2.12
N GLU A 241 15.19 8.86 1.07
CA GLU A 241 15.66 10.19 0.70
C GLU A 241 14.44 11.09 0.41
N GLU A 242 14.47 12.31 0.94
CA GLU A 242 13.46 13.34 0.73
C GLU A 242 14.16 14.67 0.59
N SER A 243 13.63 15.59 -0.22
CA SER A 243 14.17 16.94 -0.39
C SER A 243 13.08 17.98 -0.19
N THR A 244 13.42 19.08 0.51
CA THR A 244 12.57 20.24 0.71
C THR A 244 13.36 21.52 0.50
N SER A 245 12.78 22.68 0.74
CA SER A 245 13.46 23.98 0.66
C SER A 245 13.53 24.70 2.00
N LEU A 246 14.58 25.48 2.20
CA LEU A 246 14.80 26.37 3.32
C LEU A 246 14.96 27.80 2.80
N SER A 247 14.11 28.71 3.25
CA SER A 247 14.21 30.13 2.92
C SER A 247 15.18 30.83 3.85
N VAL A 248 16.19 31.51 3.29
CA VAL A 248 17.19 32.25 4.03
C VAL A 248 17.10 33.73 3.64
N GLU A 249 17.01 34.64 4.63
CA GLU A 249 17.10 36.07 4.42
C GLU A 249 18.52 36.56 4.76
N ALA A 250 19.13 37.34 3.85
CA ALA A 250 20.43 37.91 4.09
C ALA A 250 20.37 38.98 5.20
N GLN A 251 21.37 39.02 6.10
CA GLN A 251 21.46 40.07 7.11
C GLN A 251 21.55 41.45 6.46
N GLN A 252 20.62 42.35 6.79
CA GLN A 252 20.70 43.75 6.38
C GLN A 252 21.73 44.46 7.24
N HIS A 253 22.84 44.91 6.63
CA HIS A 253 23.85 45.74 7.25
C HIS A 253 23.46 47.24 7.21
#